data_51ea51259d4bd8889f7661a916c53db6
#
_entry.id   51ea51259d4bd8889f7661a916c53db6
#
_cell.length_a   1.000
_cell.length_b   1.000
_cell.length_c   1.000
_cell.angle_alpha   90.00
_cell.angle_beta   90.00
_cell.angle_gamma   90.00
#
_symmetry.space_group_name_H-M   'P 1'
#
loop_
_entity.id
_entity.type
_entity.pdbx_description
1 polymer ?
#
loop_
_entity_poly.entity_id
_entity_poly.type
_entity_poly.pdbx_seq_one_letter_code
_entity_poly.pdbx_strand_id
1 'polypeptide(L)'
;QGFEGTGQQVSAQFELFEGVSLFTMTHDGSGHFAVQLLDEGGQLVDLLANETGGFEGSKAVGIKEGGRRAQPGTHILNISADGNWTVSIEQ
;
A
#
# COMPACT_ATOMS: atom_id res chain seq x y z
N GLN A 1 1.24 7.26 9.43
CA GLN A 1 0.15 7.72 8.54
C GLN A 1 -0.79 6.56 8.23
N GLY A 2 -2.07 6.83 8.16
CA GLY A 2 -3.05 5.79 7.92
C GLY A 2 -4.09 6.18 6.88
N PHE A 3 -4.61 5.16 6.20
CA PHE A 3 -5.69 5.29 5.24
C PHE A 3 -6.74 4.24 5.53
N GLU A 4 -8.00 4.57 5.27
CA GLU A 4 -9.08 3.61 5.37
C GLU A 4 -10.13 3.90 4.31
N GLY A 5 -10.88 2.89 3.95
CA GLY A 5 -11.94 3.06 2.96
C GLY A 5 -12.74 1.78 2.78
N THR A 6 -13.62 1.83 1.80
CA THR A 6 -14.50 0.72 1.44
C THR A 6 -14.48 0.58 -0.07
N GLY A 7 -14.26 -0.65 -0.55
CA GLY A 7 -14.25 -0.92 -1.97
C GLY A 7 -12.98 -0.44 -2.66
N GLN A 8 -13.02 -0.35 -3.98
CA GLN A 8 -11.89 0.07 -4.77
C GLN A 8 -11.63 1.56 -4.60
N GLN A 9 -10.37 1.93 -4.39
CA GLN A 9 -10.03 3.31 -4.08
C GLN A 9 -8.55 3.59 -4.32
N VAL A 10 -8.25 4.82 -4.72
CA VAL A 10 -6.87 5.31 -4.81
C VAL A 10 -6.66 6.27 -3.64
N SER A 11 -5.57 6.11 -2.90
CA SER A 11 -5.28 6.96 -1.75
C SER A 11 -4.87 8.37 -2.18
N ALA A 12 -4.89 9.30 -1.23
CA ALA A 12 -4.18 10.56 -1.39
C ALA A 12 -2.69 10.31 -1.50
N GLN A 13 -1.96 11.26 -2.04
CA GLN A 13 -0.52 11.19 -2.13
C GLN A 13 0.12 11.23 -0.75
N PHE A 14 1.25 10.53 -0.60
CA PHE A 14 2.02 10.55 0.64
C PHE A 14 3.51 10.42 0.31
N GLU A 15 4.35 10.85 1.25
CA GLU A 15 5.79 10.78 1.07
C GLU A 15 6.38 9.56 1.76
N LEU A 16 7.30 8.90 1.06
CA LEU A 16 8.14 7.87 1.66
C LEU A 16 9.56 8.37 1.80
N PHE A 17 10.17 8.08 2.92
CA PHE A 17 11.52 8.50 3.25
C PHE A 17 12.47 7.30 3.21
N GLU A 18 13.76 7.56 3.05
CA GLU A 18 14.77 6.50 3.03
C GLU A 18 14.71 5.70 4.34
N GLY A 19 14.85 4.39 4.21
CA GLY A 19 14.76 3.46 5.33
C GLY A 19 13.74 2.38 5.06
N VAL A 20 13.26 1.74 6.11
CA VAL A 20 12.23 0.69 5.98
C VAL A 20 10.88 1.28 6.31
N SER A 21 9.92 1.07 5.41
CA SER A 21 8.52 1.43 5.64
C SER A 21 7.72 0.16 5.90
N LEU A 22 6.96 0.14 6.99
CA LEU A 22 6.11 -0.99 7.33
C LEU A 22 4.66 -0.65 7.00
N PHE A 23 4.08 -1.43 6.11
CA PHE A 23 2.68 -1.30 5.72
C PHE A 23 1.86 -2.38 6.42
N THR A 24 0.97 -1.97 7.29
CA THR A 24 0.05 -2.88 7.99
C THR A 24 -1.34 -2.72 7.41
N MET A 25 -1.94 -3.83 6.98
CA MET A 25 -3.16 -3.79 6.17
C MET A 25 -4.21 -4.74 6.73
N THR A 26 -5.47 -4.33 6.62
CA THR A 26 -6.61 -5.17 6.96
C THR A 26 -7.67 -5.10 5.88
N HIS A 27 -8.45 -6.17 5.75
CA HIS A 27 -9.59 -6.25 4.83
C HIS A 27 -10.64 -7.17 5.44
N ASP A 28 -11.91 -6.74 5.42
CA ASP A 28 -13.00 -7.54 5.99
C ASP A 28 -13.96 -8.12 4.95
N GLY A 29 -13.71 -7.87 3.66
CA GLY A 29 -14.56 -8.40 2.60
C GLY A 29 -14.28 -9.87 2.31
N SER A 30 -15.14 -10.48 1.50
CA SER A 30 -15.01 -11.89 1.11
C SER A 30 -14.35 -12.09 -0.25
N GLY A 31 -14.25 -11.05 -1.03
CA GLY A 31 -13.66 -11.11 -2.37
C GLY A 31 -12.18 -10.74 -2.39
N HIS A 32 -11.71 -10.38 -3.55
CA HIS A 32 -10.29 -10.09 -3.77
C HIS A 32 -9.86 -8.80 -3.08
N PHE A 33 -8.69 -8.84 -2.47
CA PHE A 33 -8.06 -7.69 -1.85
C PHE A 33 -6.63 -7.54 -2.37
N ALA A 34 -6.33 -6.41 -3.01
CA ALA A 34 -4.98 -6.13 -3.48
C ALA A 34 -4.62 -4.69 -3.17
N VAL A 35 -3.37 -4.49 -2.76
CA VAL A 35 -2.82 -3.16 -2.49
C VAL A 35 -1.56 -2.99 -3.31
N GLN A 36 -1.58 -2.05 -4.24
CA GLN A 36 -0.44 -1.72 -5.07
C GLN A 36 0.18 -0.40 -4.59
N LEU A 37 1.48 -0.40 -4.40
CA LEU A 37 2.24 0.82 -4.15
C LEU A 37 2.71 1.36 -5.49
N LEU A 38 2.30 2.58 -5.81
CA LEU A 38 2.65 3.24 -7.07
C LEU A 38 3.51 4.46 -6.79
N ASP A 39 4.37 4.79 -7.75
CA ASP A 39 5.15 6.02 -7.66
C ASP A 39 4.33 7.23 -8.15
N GLU A 40 4.93 8.41 -8.15
CA GLU A 40 4.27 9.64 -8.56
C GLU A 40 3.75 9.58 -10.00
N GLY A 41 4.43 8.84 -10.86
CA GLY A 41 4.02 8.66 -12.25
C GLY A 41 2.96 7.58 -12.46
N GLY A 42 2.53 6.90 -11.38
CA GLY A 42 1.54 5.84 -11.46
C GLY A 42 2.11 4.47 -11.81
N GLN A 43 3.43 4.32 -11.78
CA GLN A 43 4.06 3.05 -12.08
C GLN A 43 4.11 2.16 -10.84
N LEU A 44 3.95 0.86 -11.04
CA LEU A 44 3.96 -0.10 -9.93
C LEU A 44 5.35 -0.19 -9.32
N VAL A 45 5.42 0.07 -8.01
CA VAL A 45 6.63 -0.06 -7.20
C VAL A 45 6.66 -1.43 -6.55
N ASP A 46 5.55 -1.82 -5.92
CA ASP A 46 5.45 -3.11 -5.24
C ASP A 46 3.98 -3.50 -5.08
N LEU A 47 3.74 -4.80 -5.05
CA LEU A 47 2.43 -5.34 -4.72
C LEU A 47 2.46 -5.72 -3.24
N LEU A 48 1.75 -4.95 -2.41
CA LEU A 48 1.83 -5.09 -0.96
C LEU A 48 0.93 -6.19 -0.42
N ALA A 49 -0.20 -6.42 -1.07
CA ALA A 49 -1.12 -7.49 -0.69
C ALA A 49 -1.86 -7.97 -1.94
N ASN A 50 -2.16 -9.28 -1.97
CA ASN A 50 -2.90 -9.89 -3.05
C ASN A 50 -3.54 -11.17 -2.49
N GLU A 51 -4.72 -11.01 -1.90
CA GLU A 51 -5.38 -12.07 -1.14
C GLU A 51 -6.86 -12.13 -1.48
N THR A 52 -7.49 -13.23 -1.15
CA THR A 52 -8.94 -13.38 -1.29
C THR A 52 -9.54 -13.56 0.10
N GLY A 53 -10.59 -12.79 0.39
CA GLY A 53 -11.27 -12.86 1.68
C GLY A 53 -10.69 -11.90 2.70
N GLY A 54 -10.99 -12.12 3.96
CA GLY A 54 -10.49 -11.30 5.06
C GLY A 54 -8.97 -11.41 5.16
N PHE A 55 -8.34 -10.30 5.48
CA PHE A 55 -6.87 -10.25 5.52
C PHE A 55 -6.42 -9.34 6.65
N GLU A 56 -5.35 -9.76 7.31
CA GLU A 56 -4.65 -8.94 8.30
C GLU A 56 -3.17 -9.31 8.21
N GLY A 57 -2.33 -8.33 7.93
CA GLY A 57 -0.90 -8.60 7.78
C GLY A 57 -0.11 -7.35 7.50
N SER A 58 1.20 -7.53 7.40
CA SER A 58 2.15 -6.43 7.19
C SER A 58 3.14 -6.79 6.10
N LYS A 59 3.65 -5.76 5.44
CA LYS A 59 4.77 -5.90 4.51
C LYS A 59 5.77 -4.78 4.73
N ALA A 60 7.04 -5.14 4.85
CA ALA A 60 8.13 -4.17 4.95
C ALA A 60 8.69 -3.89 3.56
N VAL A 61 8.89 -2.62 3.26
CA VAL A 61 9.44 -2.18 1.98
C VAL A 61 10.67 -1.31 2.26
N GLY A 62 11.80 -1.68 1.69
CA GLY A 62 13.02 -0.87 1.77
C GLY A 62 12.94 0.30 0.79
N ILE A 63 13.11 1.50 1.32
CA ILE A 63 13.11 2.73 0.54
C ILE A 63 14.55 3.20 0.44
N LYS A 64 15.08 3.26 -0.76
CA LYS A 64 16.48 3.59 -0.97
C LYS A 64 16.65 4.49 -2.19
N GLU A 65 17.36 5.59 -2.01
CA GLU A 65 17.69 6.48 -3.11
C GLU A 65 18.53 5.73 -4.15
N GLY A 66 18.12 5.84 -5.43
CA GLY A 66 18.76 5.10 -6.51
C GLY A 66 18.43 3.61 -6.51
N GLY A 67 17.54 3.16 -5.64
CA GLY A 67 17.11 1.77 -5.59
C GLY A 67 16.30 1.36 -6.79
N ARG A 68 16.20 0.04 -7.01
CA ARG A 68 15.47 -0.49 -8.17
C ARG A 68 13.97 -0.49 -7.99
N ARG A 69 13.49 -0.54 -6.76
CA ARG A 69 12.06 -0.61 -6.46
C ARG A 69 11.57 0.71 -5.91
N ALA A 70 11.63 0.85 -4.61
CA ALA A 70 11.08 2.00 -3.94
C ALA A 70 12.16 3.03 -3.67
N GLN A 71 11.90 4.26 -4.06
CA GLN A 71 12.79 5.39 -3.81
C GLN A 71 12.06 6.43 -2.97
N PRO A 72 12.78 7.29 -2.23
CA PRO A 72 12.14 8.37 -1.50
C PRO A 72 11.31 9.24 -2.43
N GLY A 73 10.24 9.78 -1.94
CA GLY A 73 9.40 10.71 -2.69
C GLY A 73 7.91 10.38 -2.59
N THR A 74 7.16 10.98 -3.48
CA THR A 74 5.70 10.90 -3.51
C THR A 74 5.21 9.58 -4.06
N HIS A 75 4.25 8.97 -3.36
CA HIS A 75 3.65 7.70 -3.74
C HIS A 75 2.14 7.76 -3.54
N ILE A 76 1.45 6.79 -4.11
CA ILE A 76 0.03 6.56 -3.90
C ILE A 76 -0.22 5.06 -3.73
N LEU A 77 -1.36 4.72 -3.14
CA LEU A 77 -1.83 3.34 -3.05
C LEU A 77 -3.04 3.17 -3.96
N ASN A 78 -3.04 2.09 -4.72
CA ASN A 78 -4.20 1.66 -5.48
C ASN A 78 -4.74 0.40 -4.81
N ILE A 79 -5.96 0.50 -4.28
CA ILE A 79 -6.56 -0.57 -3.51
C ILE A 79 -7.73 -1.15 -4.29
N SER A 80 -7.72 -2.47 -4.46
CA SER A 80 -8.84 -3.24 -4.97
C SER A 80 -9.42 -4.05 -3.83
N ALA A 81 -10.70 -3.84 -3.53
CA ALA A 81 -11.33 -4.49 -2.39
C ALA A 81 -12.84 -4.54 -2.62
N ASP A 82 -13.52 -5.47 -1.96
CA ASP A 82 -14.98 -5.52 -1.96
C ASP A 82 -15.57 -5.18 -0.59
N GLY A 83 -14.71 -4.94 0.40
CA GLY A 83 -15.14 -4.61 1.75
C GLY A 83 -14.35 -3.44 2.32
N ASN A 84 -14.41 -3.31 3.63
CA ASN A 84 -13.67 -2.27 4.35
C ASN A 84 -12.21 -2.65 4.45
N TRP A 85 -11.34 -1.67 4.33
CA TRP A 85 -9.90 -1.91 4.40
C TRP A 85 -9.20 -0.78 5.15
N THR A 86 -8.05 -1.10 5.73
CA THR A 86 -7.17 -0.11 6.33
C THR A 86 -5.74 -0.36 5.88
N VAL A 87 -4.96 0.71 5.76
CA VAL A 87 -3.51 0.63 5.54
C VAL A 87 -2.85 1.64 6.46
N SER A 88 -1.92 1.18 7.27
CA SER A 88 -1.13 2.02 8.17
C SER A 88 0.32 1.96 7.74
N ILE A 89 0.99 3.10 7.70
CA ILE A 89 2.38 3.20 7.26
C ILE A 89 3.23 3.73 8.41
N GLU A 90 4.24 2.97 8.78
CA GLU A 90 5.23 3.35 9.79
C GLU A 90 6.61 3.43 9.16
N GLN A 91 7.33 4.48 9.50
CA GLN A 91 8.70 4.70 8.99
C GLN A 91 9.67 5.03 10.10
#